data_91b9aa699a71fbd55883d232e2d60c5a
#
_entry.id   91b9aa699a71fbd55883d232e2d60c5a
#
_cell.length_a   1.000
_cell.length_b   1.000
_cell.length_c   1.000
_cell.angle_alpha   90.00
_cell.angle_beta   90.00
_cell.angle_gamma   90.00
#
_symmetry.space_group_name_H-M   'P 1'
#
loop_
_entity.id
_entity.type
_entity.pdbx_description
1 polymer ?
#
loop_
_entity_poly.entity_id
_entity_poly.type
_entity_poly.pdbx_seq_one_letter_code
_entity_poly.pdbx_strand_id
1 'polypeptide(L)'
;MTSFLRVRSALPSPLRNLCCLQRFSISVPFTYVTDEEKSIVSETKRSRFIHPSAIVHPDAILGQDVSIGPFCSIGPSAKLGNACQLHPGSHVSGNTELGDNCTLMIGAVVGDDLPGCTVIGCNNVIGHHAVVGIKCQDMKYKPGDECFLEIGDNNEIREHASVHRSSMPNDRTVIGNNNLIMGSCHIAHDCKVGNSNIFANHTLLGGHVIVGDYTHTGGGVAVHQFCHIGSYSFIGGGSVVTQDVPKYTMVSGERAELRGLNLEGLRRSGFSNSEIRSLRAAYRKIFMSRDENPGTFEERLAKLEENEDLGRVPAVYSMVQSIRDSLTEDRRGICQYRSWTRSS
;
A
#
# COMPACT_ATOMS: atom_id res chain seq x y z
N MET A 1 -39.70 -6.45 56.36
CA MET A 1 -38.92 -7.56 56.87
C MET A 1 -38.78 -8.60 55.80
N THR A 2 -37.71 -8.58 55.05
CA THR A 2 -37.30 -9.71 54.18
C THR A 2 -35.81 -9.52 53.88
N SER A 3 -35.04 -10.38 54.46
CA SER A 3 -33.60 -10.44 54.41
C SER A 3 -33.08 -10.93 53.07
N PHE A 4 -32.17 -10.18 52.44
CA PHE A 4 -31.41 -10.64 51.26
C PHE A 4 -30.09 -11.32 51.72
N LEU A 5 -30.02 -12.61 51.49
CA LEU A 5 -28.78 -13.42 51.60
C LEU A 5 -27.78 -13.01 50.53
N ARG A 6 -26.62 -12.56 50.94
CA ARG A 6 -25.42 -12.41 50.11
C ARG A 6 -24.78 -13.77 49.89
N VAL A 7 -24.80 -14.28 48.64
CA VAL A 7 -23.92 -15.38 48.21
C VAL A 7 -22.60 -14.79 47.75
N ARG A 8 -21.54 -15.03 48.46
CA ARG A 8 -20.15 -14.81 48.02
C ARG A 8 -19.73 -16.02 47.20
N SER A 9 -19.54 -15.86 45.88
CA SER A 9 -18.80 -16.83 45.05
C SER A 9 -17.34 -16.41 45.02
N ALA A 10 -16.49 -17.25 45.57
CA ALA A 10 -15.04 -17.16 45.48
C ALA A 10 -14.57 -17.56 44.10
N LEU A 11 -13.86 -16.67 43.41
CA LEU A 11 -13.10 -16.99 42.20
C LEU A 11 -11.66 -17.38 42.59
N PRO A 12 -11.10 -18.45 42.06
CA PRO A 12 -9.67 -18.74 42.21
C PRO A 12 -8.85 -17.93 41.21
N SER A 13 -7.81 -17.27 41.71
CA SER A 13 -6.70 -16.69 40.94
C SER A 13 -5.56 -17.71 40.85
N PRO A 14 -4.46 -17.46 40.15
CA PRO A 14 -4.26 -17.05 38.75
C PRO A 14 -3.39 -18.08 38.00
N LEU A 15 -3.64 -18.26 36.72
CA LEU A 15 -2.67 -18.92 35.85
C LEU A 15 -1.67 -17.87 35.35
N ARG A 16 -0.50 -17.86 35.99
CA ARG A 16 0.73 -17.27 35.48
C ARG A 16 1.35 -18.21 34.45
N ASN A 17 1.91 -17.58 33.43
CA ASN A 17 2.91 -18.09 32.46
C ASN A 17 2.48 -19.14 31.45
N LEU A 18 2.40 -18.67 30.17
CA LEU A 18 3.34 -19.15 29.13
C LEU A 18 3.16 -18.28 27.88
N CYS A 19 3.92 -17.19 27.83
CA CYS A 19 4.15 -16.48 26.58
C CYS A 19 5.30 -17.22 25.88
N CYS A 20 4.98 -18.27 25.13
CA CYS A 20 5.92 -18.96 24.26
C CYS A 20 5.95 -18.24 22.93
N LEU A 21 6.80 -17.21 22.82
CA LEU A 21 7.18 -16.61 21.55
C LEU A 21 8.02 -17.63 20.77
N GLN A 22 7.37 -18.51 20.03
CA GLN A 22 8.05 -19.25 18.96
C GLN A 22 8.39 -18.27 17.84
N ARG A 23 9.67 -18.00 17.71
CA ARG A 23 10.27 -17.36 16.54
C ARG A 23 10.09 -18.30 15.36
N PHE A 24 9.11 -18.07 14.53
CA PHE A 24 9.09 -18.65 13.18
C PHE A 24 10.10 -17.90 12.32
N SER A 25 11.32 -18.41 12.28
CA SER A 25 12.28 -18.08 11.26
C SER A 25 11.97 -18.96 10.06
N ILE A 26 11.21 -18.46 9.10
CA ILE A 26 11.04 -19.12 7.82
C ILE A 26 12.25 -18.70 6.97
N SER A 27 13.33 -19.46 7.07
CA SER A 27 14.37 -19.48 6.06
C SER A 27 13.86 -20.38 4.93
N VAL A 28 13.35 -19.78 3.87
CA VAL A 28 13.13 -20.50 2.61
C VAL A 28 14.50 -20.73 2.00
N PRO A 29 14.96 -21.99 1.82
CA PRO A 29 16.20 -22.23 1.10
C PRO A 29 15.98 -21.87 -0.37
N PHE A 30 16.70 -20.89 -0.85
CA PHE A 30 16.87 -20.65 -2.27
C PHE A 30 17.68 -21.84 -2.83
N THR A 31 17.00 -22.83 -3.39
CA THR A 31 17.67 -23.87 -4.16
C THR A 31 18.07 -23.26 -5.49
N TYR A 32 19.40 -23.06 -5.68
CA TYR A 32 19.96 -22.82 -7.00
C TYR A 32 19.68 -24.03 -7.87
N VAL A 33 18.82 -23.87 -8.87
CA VAL A 33 18.68 -24.83 -9.96
C VAL A 33 19.92 -24.68 -10.82
N THR A 34 20.72 -25.73 -10.92
CA THR A 34 21.92 -25.78 -11.75
C THR A 34 21.52 -25.71 -13.23
N ASP A 35 22.38 -25.07 -14.05
CA ASP A 35 22.12 -24.82 -15.48
C ASP A 35 21.93 -26.07 -16.34
N GLU A 36 22.12 -27.28 -15.80
CA GLU A 36 21.94 -28.53 -16.52
C GLU A 36 20.47 -29.03 -16.58
N GLU A 37 19.56 -28.51 -15.74
CA GLU A 37 18.12 -28.89 -15.81
C GLU A 37 17.30 -28.02 -16.76
N LYS A 38 17.90 -27.03 -17.41
CA LYS A 38 17.20 -26.15 -18.36
C LYS A 38 16.96 -26.71 -19.77
N SER A 39 17.36 -27.94 -20.06
CA SER A 39 17.37 -28.43 -21.44
C SER A 39 16.21 -29.34 -21.86
N ILE A 40 15.20 -29.57 -21.04
CA ILE A 40 14.03 -30.39 -21.41
C ILE A 40 12.72 -29.74 -20.92
N VAL A 41 12.53 -28.45 -21.13
CA VAL A 41 11.19 -27.90 -21.22
C VAL A 41 10.92 -27.72 -22.71
N SER A 42 10.25 -28.68 -23.32
CA SER A 42 9.70 -28.51 -24.66
C SER A 42 8.86 -27.25 -24.62
N GLU A 43 9.20 -26.25 -25.45
CA GLU A 43 8.34 -25.14 -25.80
C GLU A 43 7.04 -25.69 -26.38
N THR A 44 6.13 -26.14 -25.54
CA THR A 44 4.75 -26.32 -25.93
C THR A 44 4.24 -24.91 -26.23
N LYS A 45 4.17 -24.55 -27.52
CA LYS A 45 3.45 -23.39 -28.02
C LYS A 45 2.09 -23.38 -27.35
N ARG A 46 1.92 -22.60 -26.30
CA ARG A 46 0.60 -22.41 -25.66
C ARG A 46 -0.25 -21.68 -26.68
N SER A 47 -1.23 -22.33 -27.23
CA SER A 47 -2.18 -21.72 -28.16
C SER A 47 -3.22 -20.94 -27.35
N ARG A 48 -3.71 -19.82 -27.91
CA ARG A 48 -4.85 -19.08 -27.34
C ARG A 48 -5.98 -20.04 -26.97
N PHE A 49 -6.47 -19.95 -25.76
CA PHE A 49 -7.60 -20.74 -25.28
C PHE A 49 -8.75 -19.84 -24.86
N ILE A 50 -9.92 -20.03 -25.43
CA ILE A 50 -11.15 -19.31 -25.05
C ILE A 50 -12.21 -20.38 -24.77
N HIS A 51 -12.68 -20.43 -23.50
CA HIS A 51 -13.73 -21.37 -23.12
C HIS A 51 -15.03 -21.06 -23.87
N PRO A 52 -15.79 -22.06 -24.36
CA PRO A 52 -17.00 -21.85 -25.14
C PRO A 52 -18.09 -21.01 -24.45
N SER A 53 -18.14 -20.98 -23.12
CA SER A 53 -19.07 -20.13 -22.36
C SER A 53 -18.54 -18.74 -22.02
N ALA A 54 -17.35 -18.36 -22.49
CA ALA A 54 -16.86 -17.01 -22.36
C ALA A 54 -17.50 -16.09 -23.40
N ILE A 55 -17.78 -14.85 -23.03
CA ILE A 55 -18.30 -13.81 -23.93
C ILE A 55 -17.16 -12.84 -24.23
N VAL A 56 -16.62 -12.92 -25.43
CA VAL A 56 -15.57 -12.02 -25.90
C VAL A 56 -16.11 -11.19 -27.04
N HIS A 57 -16.10 -9.85 -26.88
CA HIS A 57 -16.56 -8.97 -27.95
C HIS A 57 -15.63 -9.08 -29.16
N PRO A 58 -16.14 -9.08 -30.39
CA PRO A 58 -15.33 -9.19 -31.63
C PRO A 58 -14.24 -8.12 -31.76
N ASP A 59 -14.49 -6.90 -31.25
CA ASP A 59 -13.55 -5.77 -31.30
C ASP A 59 -12.48 -5.81 -30.18
N ALA A 60 -12.59 -6.74 -29.23
CA ALA A 60 -11.58 -6.90 -28.20
C ALA A 60 -10.24 -7.33 -28.79
N ILE A 61 -9.16 -6.70 -28.34
CA ILE A 61 -7.80 -7.04 -28.80
C ILE A 61 -7.17 -8.02 -27.80
N LEU A 62 -6.85 -9.22 -28.30
CA LEU A 62 -6.24 -10.27 -27.50
C LEU A 62 -4.83 -10.58 -27.99
N GLY A 63 -3.85 -10.55 -27.10
CA GLY A 63 -2.48 -10.97 -27.35
C GLY A 63 -2.35 -12.46 -27.69
N GLN A 64 -1.10 -12.91 -27.81
CA GLN A 64 -0.77 -14.33 -28.00
C GLN A 64 -0.90 -15.09 -26.68
N ASP A 65 -1.20 -16.39 -26.75
CA ASP A 65 -1.21 -17.31 -25.61
C ASP A 65 -2.16 -16.93 -24.46
N VAL A 66 -3.17 -16.09 -24.75
CA VAL A 66 -4.19 -15.67 -23.77
C VAL A 66 -5.10 -16.85 -23.45
N SER A 67 -5.36 -17.08 -22.17
CA SER A 67 -6.27 -18.12 -21.66
C SER A 67 -7.48 -17.49 -21.00
N ILE A 68 -8.69 -17.75 -21.51
CA ILE A 68 -9.96 -17.20 -21.02
C ILE A 68 -10.84 -18.35 -20.52
N GLY A 69 -11.09 -18.37 -19.22
CA GLY A 69 -11.90 -19.38 -18.53
C GLY A 69 -13.41 -19.23 -18.79
N PRO A 70 -14.22 -20.15 -18.24
CA PRO A 70 -15.67 -20.12 -18.39
C PRO A 70 -16.29 -18.88 -17.73
N PHE A 71 -17.39 -18.40 -18.37
CA PHE A 71 -18.20 -17.27 -17.88
C PHE A 71 -17.43 -15.95 -17.74
N CYS A 72 -16.25 -15.83 -18.34
CA CYS A 72 -15.58 -14.53 -18.45
C CYS A 72 -16.30 -13.66 -19.46
N SER A 73 -16.26 -12.32 -19.25
CA SER A 73 -16.73 -11.36 -20.26
C SER A 73 -15.64 -10.32 -20.55
N ILE A 74 -15.45 -10.02 -21.83
CA ILE A 74 -14.47 -9.05 -22.32
C ILE A 74 -15.18 -8.09 -23.25
N GLY A 75 -15.16 -6.79 -22.88
CA GLY A 75 -15.82 -5.71 -23.58
C GLY A 75 -15.12 -5.29 -24.88
N PRO A 76 -15.78 -4.44 -25.71
CA PRO A 76 -15.31 -4.08 -27.05
C PRO A 76 -14.02 -3.28 -27.07
N SER A 77 -13.75 -2.48 -26.05
CA SER A 77 -12.57 -1.61 -26.00
C SER A 77 -11.43 -2.20 -25.16
N ALA A 78 -11.58 -3.45 -24.71
CA ALA A 78 -10.59 -4.12 -23.88
C ALA A 78 -9.40 -4.62 -24.72
N LYS A 79 -8.19 -4.44 -24.18
CA LYS A 79 -6.94 -4.93 -24.75
C LYS A 79 -6.22 -5.79 -23.73
N LEU A 80 -5.92 -7.03 -24.10
CA LEU A 80 -5.17 -7.97 -23.25
C LEU A 80 -3.82 -8.24 -23.91
N GLY A 81 -2.74 -8.06 -23.14
CA GLY A 81 -1.40 -8.44 -23.54
C GLY A 81 -1.22 -9.95 -23.69
N ASN A 82 0.00 -10.36 -24.02
CA ASN A 82 0.34 -11.76 -24.24
C ASN A 82 0.29 -12.55 -22.93
N ALA A 83 -0.05 -13.83 -23.03
CA ALA A 83 -0.06 -14.80 -21.92
C ALA A 83 -0.93 -14.40 -20.70
N CYS A 84 -1.89 -13.48 -20.89
CA CYS A 84 -2.88 -13.16 -19.87
C CYS A 84 -3.76 -14.36 -19.55
N GLN A 85 -4.06 -14.55 -18.27
CA GLN A 85 -4.89 -15.64 -17.76
C GLN A 85 -6.13 -15.07 -17.06
N LEU A 86 -7.31 -15.39 -17.57
CA LEU A 86 -8.59 -15.00 -16.99
C LEU A 86 -9.29 -16.23 -16.42
N HIS A 87 -9.37 -16.30 -15.11
CA HIS A 87 -10.05 -17.39 -14.40
C HIS A 87 -11.58 -17.24 -14.44
N PRO A 88 -12.34 -18.30 -14.12
CA PRO A 88 -13.79 -18.31 -14.28
C PRO A 88 -14.51 -17.09 -13.72
N GLY A 89 -15.43 -16.51 -14.51
CA GLY A 89 -16.27 -15.40 -14.07
C GLY A 89 -15.53 -14.09 -13.86
N SER A 90 -14.31 -13.93 -14.38
CA SER A 90 -13.65 -12.63 -14.40
C SER A 90 -14.15 -11.75 -15.56
N HIS A 91 -14.13 -10.42 -15.36
CA HIS A 91 -14.68 -9.47 -16.31
C HIS A 91 -13.68 -8.36 -16.60
N VAL A 92 -13.59 -7.96 -17.89
CA VAL A 92 -12.81 -6.80 -18.34
C VAL A 92 -13.73 -5.91 -19.16
N SER A 93 -13.97 -4.68 -18.68
CA SER A 93 -14.95 -3.74 -19.27
C SER A 93 -14.33 -2.42 -19.64
N GLY A 94 -14.99 -1.69 -20.54
CA GLY A 94 -14.62 -0.35 -20.97
C GLY A 94 -13.25 -0.26 -21.63
N ASN A 95 -12.71 0.94 -21.70
CA ASN A 95 -11.38 1.20 -22.24
C ASN A 95 -10.30 0.75 -21.22
N THR A 96 -10.00 -0.54 -21.25
CA THR A 96 -9.11 -1.20 -20.30
C THR A 96 -7.98 -1.93 -21.00
N GLU A 97 -6.76 -1.64 -20.63
CA GLU A 97 -5.55 -2.26 -21.16
C GLU A 97 -4.84 -3.06 -20.05
N LEU A 98 -4.57 -4.34 -20.29
CA LEU A 98 -3.73 -5.21 -19.47
C LEU A 98 -2.44 -5.51 -20.23
N GLY A 99 -1.29 -5.29 -19.59
CA GLY A 99 0.01 -5.72 -20.09
C GLY A 99 0.16 -7.24 -20.11
N ASP A 100 1.33 -7.70 -20.48
CA ASP A 100 1.64 -9.13 -20.62
C ASP A 100 1.62 -9.87 -19.26
N ASN A 101 1.33 -11.15 -19.30
CA ASN A 101 1.36 -12.07 -18.15
C ASN A 101 0.46 -11.66 -16.96
N CYS A 102 -0.58 -10.89 -17.17
CA CYS A 102 -1.53 -10.56 -16.13
C CYS A 102 -2.47 -11.74 -15.83
N THR A 103 -2.77 -11.94 -14.55
CA THR A 103 -3.69 -12.99 -14.09
C THR A 103 -4.88 -12.36 -13.37
N LEU A 104 -6.08 -12.61 -13.87
CA LEU A 104 -7.33 -12.26 -13.20
C LEU A 104 -7.92 -13.52 -12.55
N MET A 105 -8.03 -13.51 -11.22
CA MET A 105 -8.56 -14.62 -10.46
C MET A 105 -10.10 -14.70 -10.56
N ILE A 106 -10.71 -15.73 -10.01
CA ILE A 106 -12.15 -15.99 -10.07
C ILE A 106 -12.94 -14.76 -9.63
N GLY A 107 -13.85 -14.30 -10.48
CA GLY A 107 -14.76 -13.20 -10.20
C GLY A 107 -14.10 -11.81 -10.11
N ALA A 108 -12.84 -11.66 -10.52
CA ALA A 108 -12.20 -10.35 -10.59
C ALA A 108 -12.86 -9.47 -11.65
N VAL A 109 -13.03 -8.19 -11.35
CA VAL A 109 -13.62 -7.18 -12.26
C VAL A 109 -12.60 -6.09 -12.51
N VAL A 110 -12.27 -5.82 -13.76
CA VAL A 110 -11.32 -4.79 -14.15
C VAL A 110 -11.93 -3.86 -15.18
N GLY A 111 -11.87 -2.57 -14.89
CA GLY A 111 -12.43 -1.52 -15.74
C GLY A 111 -13.92 -1.30 -15.54
N ASP A 112 -14.41 -0.26 -16.21
CA ASP A 112 -15.82 0.19 -16.20
C ASP A 112 -16.12 0.85 -17.54
N ASP A 113 -17.38 0.81 -17.98
CA ASP A 113 -17.84 1.42 -19.25
C ASP A 113 -17.98 2.95 -19.18
N LEU A 114 -17.29 3.58 -18.25
CA LEU A 114 -17.22 5.03 -18.09
C LEU A 114 -16.17 5.66 -19.04
N PRO A 115 -16.31 6.95 -19.38
CA PRO A 115 -15.26 7.70 -20.07
C PRO A 115 -13.91 7.66 -19.33
N GLY A 116 -12.82 7.76 -20.09
CA GLY A 116 -11.46 7.60 -19.60
C GLY A 116 -10.95 6.17 -19.76
N CYS A 117 -9.94 5.77 -19.00
CA CYS A 117 -9.34 4.44 -19.15
C CYS A 117 -8.77 3.86 -17.86
N THR A 118 -8.57 2.54 -17.89
CA THR A 118 -7.77 1.78 -16.91
C THR A 118 -6.60 1.14 -17.64
N VAL A 119 -5.38 1.44 -17.22
CA VAL A 119 -4.16 0.85 -17.78
C VAL A 119 -3.42 0.11 -16.67
N ILE A 120 -3.18 -1.17 -16.89
CA ILE A 120 -2.47 -2.06 -15.96
C ILE A 120 -1.26 -2.63 -16.69
N GLY A 121 -0.08 -2.48 -16.13
CA GLY A 121 1.18 -2.99 -16.67
C GLY A 121 1.26 -4.52 -16.69
N CYS A 122 2.48 -5.03 -16.76
CA CYS A 122 2.75 -6.45 -16.92
C CYS A 122 2.86 -7.20 -15.58
N ASN A 123 2.66 -8.52 -15.62
CA ASN A 123 2.86 -9.44 -14.48
C ASN A 123 2.02 -9.11 -13.24
N ASN A 124 0.86 -8.49 -13.40
CA ASN A 124 -0.02 -8.18 -12.29
C ASN A 124 -0.98 -9.34 -11.99
N VAL A 125 -1.25 -9.56 -10.71
CA VAL A 125 -2.25 -10.53 -10.23
C VAL A 125 -3.40 -9.76 -9.60
N ILE A 126 -4.61 -9.92 -10.16
CA ILE A 126 -5.85 -9.36 -9.62
C ILE A 126 -6.63 -10.48 -8.94
N GLY A 127 -6.72 -10.41 -7.63
CA GLY A 127 -7.24 -11.45 -6.74
C GLY A 127 -8.73 -11.75 -6.91
N HIS A 128 -9.18 -12.79 -6.23
CA HIS A 128 -10.58 -13.23 -6.27
C HIS A 128 -11.52 -12.09 -5.86
N HIS A 129 -12.52 -11.81 -6.70
CA HIS A 129 -13.54 -10.78 -6.46
C HIS A 129 -12.97 -9.38 -6.17
N ALA A 130 -11.73 -9.11 -6.54
CA ALA A 130 -11.19 -7.76 -6.51
C ALA A 130 -11.83 -6.91 -7.62
N VAL A 131 -12.03 -5.63 -7.34
CA VAL A 131 -12.68 -4.69 -8.26
C VAL A 131 -11.74 -3.52 -8.51
N VAL A 132 -11.23 -3.40 -9.73
CA VAL A 132 -10.14 -2.48 -10.09
C VAL A 132 -10.55 -1.61 -11.28
N GLY A 133 -10.40 -0.29 -11.16
CA GLY A 133 -10.67 0.63 -12.26
C GLY A 133 -12.14 0.97 -12.47
N ILE A 134 -12.95 0.90 -11.44
CA ILE A 134 -14.35 1.32 -11.46
C ILE A 134 -14.50 2.80 -11.11
N LYS A 135 -15.73 3.29 -11.27
CA LYS A 135 -16.16 4.63 -10.88
C LYS A 135 -15.77 4.97 -9.45
N CYS A 136 -15.27 6.19 -9.25
CA CYS A 136 -15.00 6.72 -7.92
C CYS A 136 -16.31 6.90 -7.11
N GLN A 137 -16.16 7.02 -5.78
CA GLN A 137 -17.25 7.29 -4.85
C GLN A 137 -17.32 8.78 -4.45
N ASP A 138 -16.59 9.66 -5.13
CA ASP A 138 -16.65 11.10 -4.88
C ASP A 138 -17.93 11.68 -5.52
N MET A 139 -18.69 12.40 -4.71
CA MET A 139 -19.91 13.09 -5.18
C MET A 139 -19.62 14.27 -6.11
N LYS A 140 -18.37 14.72 -6.23
CA LYS A 140 -17.95 15.75 -7.17
C LYS A 140 -17.84 15.24 -8.61
N TYR A 141 -17.74 13.91 -8.81
CA TYR A 141 -17.73 13.31 -10.13
C TYR A 141 -19.01 13.68 -10.90
N LYS A 142 -18.84 14.17 -12.11
CA LYS A 142 -19.97 14.48 -13.00
C LYS A 142 -20.08 13.40 -14.08
N PRO A 143 -21.29 12.91 -14.37
CA PRO A 143 -21.50 11.98 -15.47
C PRO A 143 -20.94 12.52 -16.79
N GLY A 144 -20.07 11.77 -17.45
CA GLY A 144 -19.38 12.16 -18.66
C GLY A 144 -17.94 12.64 -18.47
N ASP A 145 -17.50 12.90 -17.24
CA ASP A 145 -16.10 13.19 -16.96
C ASP A 145 -15.21 11.97 -17.23
N GLU A 146 -14.10 12.20 -17.90
CA GLU A 146 -13.09 11.17 -18.10
C GLU A 146 -12.31 10.92 -16.80
N CYS A 147 -12.18 9.66 -16.41
CA CYS A 147 -11.48 9.25 -15.20
C CYS A 147 -10.47 8.14 -15.49
N PHE A 148 -9.34 8.17 -14.79
CA PHE A 148 -8.17 7.37 -15.13
C PHE A 148 -7.62 6.59 -13.95
N LEU A 149 -7.16 5.37 -14.25
CA LEU A 149 -6.36 4.55 -13.34
C LEU A 149 -5.14 4.02 -14.09
N GLU A 150 -3.97 4.19 -13.52
CA GLU A 150 -2.70 3.64 -14.01
C GLU A 150 -2.08 2.75 -12.93
N ILE A 151 -1.81 1.50 -13.27
CA ILE A 151 -1.12 0.53 -12.40
C ILE A 151 0.13 0.06 -13.13
N GLY A 152 1.28 0.10 -12.47
CA GLY A 152 2.55 -0.41 -13.00
C GLY A 152 2.63 -1.92 -13.04
N ASP A 153 3.84 -2.44 -12.94
CA ASP A 153 4.15 -3.86 -13.11
C ASP A 153 4.28 -4.61 -11.79
N ASN A 154 4.12 -5.94 -11.84
CA ASN A 154 4.42 -6.87 -10.76
C ASN A 154 3.65 -6.58 -9.45
N ASN A 155 2.43 -6.06 -9.52
CA ASN A 155 1.61 -5.86 -8.34
C ASN A 155 0.74 -7.09 -8.06
N GLU A 156 0.57 -7.39 -6.78
CA GLU A 156 -0.38 -8.39 -6.31
C GLU A 156 -1.51 -7.68 -5.55
N ILE A 157 -2.69 -7.60 -6.20
CA ILE A 157 -3.92 -7.03 -5.62
C ILE A 157 -4.78 -8.22 -5.20
N ARG A 158 -4.93 -8.41 -3.90
CA ARG A 158 -5.56 -9.59 -3.31
C ARG A 158 -7.08 -9.52 -3.31
N GLU A 159 -7.67 -10.57 -2.82
CA GLU A 159 -9.11 -10.81 -2.79
C GLU A 159 -9.91 -9.65 -2.17
N HIS A 160 -11.04 -9.33 -2.81
CA HIS A 160 -11.99 -8.29 -2.38
C HIS A 160 -11.38 -6.87 -2.25
N ALA A 161 -10.17 -6.64 -2.75
CA ALA A 161 -9.63 -5.29 -2.79
C ALA A 161 -10.39 -4.44 -3.80
N SER A 162 -10.50 -3.12 -3.55
CA SER A 162 -11.12 -2.17 -4.46
C SER A 162 -10.20 -1.00 -4.77
N VAL A 163 -10.07 -0.67 -6.06
CA VAL A 163 -9.26 0.43 -6.57
C VAL A 163 -10.09 1.26 -7.53
N HIS A 164 -10.26 2.55 -7.22
CA HIS A 164 -11.08 3.45 -8.02
C HIS A 164 -10.25 4.25 -9.03
N ARG A 165 -10.87 4.63 -10.15
CA ARG A 165 -10.34 5.65 -11.06
C ARG A 165 -10.34 7.02 -10.37
N SER A 166 -9.70 8.02 -10.97
CA SER A 166 -9.74 9.41 -10.52
C SER A 166 -11.15 9.97 -10.48
N SER A 167 -11.32 11.07 -9.75
CA SER A 167 -12.61 11.77 -9.64
C SER A 167 -12.76 12.92 -10.64
N MET A 168 -11.65 13.35 -11.24
CA MET A 168 -11.59 14.49 -12.14
C MET A 168 -10.80 14.18 -13.42
N PRO A 169 -11.11 14.84 -14.56
CA PRO A 169 -10.48 14.58 -15.86
C PRO A 169 -8.97 14.86 -15.88
N ASN A 170 -8.51 15.78 -15.06
CA ASN A 170 -7.10 16.24 -15.03
C ASN A 170 -6.25 15.45 -14.04
N ASP A 171 -6.82 14.49 -13.32
CA ASP A 171 -6.10 13.70 -12.34
C ASP A 171 -6.18 12.21 -12.67
N ARG A 172 -5.38 11.40 -11.98
CA ARG A 172 -5.29 9.95 -12.15
C ARG A 172 -5.13 9.31 -10.79
N THR A 173 -5.72 8.14 -10.60
CA THR A 173 -5.26 7.23 -9.56
C THR A 173 -4.05 6.48 -10.12
N VAL A 174 -2.94 6.45 -9.36
CA VAL A 174 -1.69 5.81 -9.82
C VAL A 174 -1.19 4.85 -8.76
N ILE A 175 -0.83 3.64 -9.19
CA ILE A 175 -0.14 2.64 -8.37
C ILE A 175 1.13 2.25 -9.12
N GLY A 176 2.28 2.37 -8.46
CA GLY A 176 3.58 1.99 -9.02
C GLY A 176 3.76 0.50 -9.17
N ASN A 177 4.99 0.03 -8.98
CA ASN A 177 5.39 -1.35 -9.23
C ASN A 177 5.63 -2.13 -7.94
N ASN A 178 5.55 -3.46 -8.02
CA ASN A 178 5.96 -4.39 -6.96
C ASN A 178 5.18 -4.19 -5.64
N ASN A 179 3.94 -3.73 -5.68
CA ASN A 179 3.13 -3.55 -4.48
C ASN A 179 2.35 -4.82 -4.14
N LEU A 180 2.26 -5.13 -2.84
CA LEU A 180 1.35 -6.13 -2.29
C LEU A 180 0.19 -5.42 -1.59
N ILE A 181 -1.00 -5.51 -2.18
CA ILE A 181 -2.25 -4.94 -1.66
C ILE A 181 -3.10 -6.10 -1.19
N MET A 182 -3.07 -6.37 0.12
CA MET A 182 -3.72 -7.54 0.71
C MET A 182 -5.24 -7.43 0.69
N GLY A 183 -5.90 -8.48 1.15
CA GLY A 183 -7.35 -8.64 1.04
C GLY A 183 -8.16 -7.51 1.66
N SER A 184 -9.24 -7.16 0.97
CA SER A 184 -10.20 -6.12 1.38
C SER A 184 -9.58 -4.72 1.59
N CYS A 185 -8.44 -4.42 0.98
CA CYS A 185 -7.91 -3.06 0.93
C CYS A 185 -8.74 -2.18 0.01
N HIS A 186 -8.78 -0.88 0.33
CA HIS A 186 -9.43 0.11 -0.51
C HIS A 186 -8.46 1.23 -0.87
N ILE A 187 -8.33 1.52 -2.16
CA ILE A 187 -7.60 2.67 -2.69
C ILE A 187 -8.62 3.56 -3.40
N ALA A 188 -8.93 4.70 -2.79
CA ALA A 188 -9.86 5.66 -3.33
C ALA A 188 -9.28 6.42 -4.53
N HIS A 189 -10.10 7.27 -5.10
CA HIS A 189 -9.79 8.13 -6.24
C HIS A 189 -8.59 9.05 -5.98
N ASP A 190 -7.86 9.35 -7.04
CA ASP A 190 -6.77 10.34 -7.06
C ASP A 190 -5.58 10.02 -6.13
N CYS A 191 -5.53 8.80 -5.59
CA CYS A 191 -4.39 8.34 -4.81
C CYS A 191 -3.15 8.16 -5.70
N LYS A 192 -1.96 8.46 -5.14
CA LYS A 192 -0.68 8.20 -5.77
C LYS A 192 0.12 7.25 -4.87
N VAL A 193 0.26 6.02 -5.29
CA VAL A 193 0.99 4.98 -4.56
C VAL A 193 2.30 4.68 -5.29
N GLY A 194 3.41 4.78 -4.58
CA GLY A 194 4.73 4.46 -5.10
C GLY A 194 4.97 2.96 -5.27
N ASN A 195 6.21 2.54 -5.10
CA ASN A 195 6.67 1.20 -5.39
C ASN A 195 6.97 0.38 -4.13
N SER A 196 6.89 -0.94 -4.25
CA SER A 196 7.32 -1.89 -3.22
C SER A 196 6.64 -1.69 -1.86
N ASN A 197 5.38 -1.26 -1.89
CA ASN A 197 4.58 -1.08 -0.68
C ASN A 197 3.87 -2.38 -0.30
N ILE A 198 3.62 -2.55 1.00
CA ILE A 198 2.84 -3.66 1.55
C ILE A 198 1.67 -3.08 2.35
N PHE A 199 0.47 -3.22 1.82
CA PHE A 199 -0.77 -2.86 2.53
C PHE A 199 -1.41 -4.11 3.09
N ALA A 200 -1.36 -4.27 4.42
CA ALA A 200 -2.03 -5.40 5.07
C ALA A 200 -3.55 -5.26 4.98
N ASN A 201 -4.23 -6.38 5.23
CA ASN A 201 -5.68 -6.50 5.10
C ASN A 201 -6.45 -5.32 5.69
N HIS A 202 -7.49 -4.88 4.98
CA HIS A 202 -8.35 -3.77 5.38
C HIS A 202 -7.61 -2.42 5.54
N THR A 203 -6.53 -2.19 4.79
CA THR A 203 -5.97 -0.84 4.66
C THR A 203 -6.87 -0.01 3.77
N LEU A 204 -7.32 1.14 4.28
CA LEU A 204 -8.24 2.03 3.60
C LEU A 204 -7.55 3.38 3.34
N LEU A 205 -7.30 3.71 2.07
CA LEU A 205 -6.77 5.00 1.66
C LEU A 205 -7.91 5.88 1.17
N GLY A 206 -8.14 7.00 1.84
CA GLY A 206 -9.07 8.04 1.39
C GLY A 206 -8.57 8.73 0.11
N GLY A 207 -9.40 9.52 -0.56
CA GLY A 207 -9.03 10.20 -1.80
C GLY A 207 -7.81 11.11 -1.66
N HIS A 208 -7.04 11.24 -2.74
CA HIS A 208 -5.84 12.10 -2.83
C HIS A 208 -4.72 11.76 -1.83
N VAL A 209 -4.71 10.54 -1.29
CA VAL A 209 -3.60 10.07 -0.44
C VAL A 209 -2.37 9.80 -1.31
N ILE A 210 -1.22 10.29 -0.87
CA ILE A 210 0.08 10.02 -1.51
C ILE A 210 0.87 9.09 -0.61
N VAL A 211 1.30 7.95 -1.14
CA VAL A 211 2.16 6.98 -0.44
C VAL A 211 3.48 6.85 -1.19
N GLY A 212 4.57 7.05 -0.49
CA GLY A 212 5.91 6.85 -1.04
C GLY A 212 6.24 5.37 -1.29
N ASP A 213 7.52 5.08 -1.43
CA ASP A 213 7.99 3.72 -1.68
C ASP A 213 8.30 2.97 -0.38
N TYR A 214 8.26 1.64 -0.42
CA TYR A 214 8.64 0.77 0.69
C TYR A 214 7.87 1.07 2.00
N THR A 215 6.65 1.56 1.89
CA THR A 215 5.75 1.78 3.04
C THR A 215 5.05 0.49 3.41
N HIS A 216 4.91 0.24 4.70
CA HIS A 216 4.20 -0.94 5.19
C HIS A 216 3.11 -0.52 6.17
N THR A 217 1.89 -1.03 5.98
CA THR A 217 0.78 -0.87 6.92
C THR A 217 0.49 -2.18 7.66
N GLY A 218 0.13 -2.09 8.93
CA GLY A 218 -0.55 -3.18 9.64
C GLY A 218 -2.01 -3.30 9.21
N GLY A 219 -2.69 -4.37 9.59
CA GLY A 219 -4.10 -4.57 9.26
C GLY A 219 -5.04 -3.53 9.87
N GLY A 220 -6.13 -3.21 9.17
CA GLY A 220 -7.17 -2.30 9.65
C GLY A 220 -6.75 -0.84 9.75
N VAL A 221 -5.79 -0.40 8.94
CA VAL A 221 -5.35 1.01 8.90
C VAL A 221 -6.30 1.84 8.05
N ALA A 222 -6.68 3.02 8.54
CA ALA A 222 -7.41 4.03 7.77
C ALA A 222 -6.57 5.29 7.61
N VAL A 223 -6.46 5.81 6.39
CA VAL A 223 -5.73 7.03 6.06
C VAL A 223 -6.71 8.06 5.52
N HIS A 224 -6.77 9.21 6.19
CA HIS A 224 -7.64 10.31 5.79
C HIS A 224 -7.19 10.92 4.46
N GLN A 225 -8.17 11.48 3.72
CA GLN A 225 -7.91 12.19 2.46
C GLN A 225 -6.78 13.22 2.59
N PHE A 226 -6.00 13.36 1.51
CA PHE A 226 -4.91 14.33 1.37
C PHE A 226 -3.69 14.10 2.28
N CYS A 227 -3.64 13.00 3.05
CA CYS A 227 -2.44 12.67 3.81
C CYS A 227 -1.31 12.20 2.89
N HIS A 228 -0.07 12.55 3.24
CA HIS A 228 1.14 12.01 2.64
C HIS A 228 1.82 11.02 3.59
N ILE A 229 2.11 9.85 3.09
CA ILE A 229 2.84 8.80 3.80
C ILE A 229 4.22 8.69 3.19
N GLY A 230 5.24 9.09 3.93
CA GLY A 230 6.62 9.10 3.45
C GLY A 230 7.19 7.70 3.24
N SER A 231 8.15 7.58 2.32
CA SER A 231 8.81 6.31 2.01
C SER A 231 9.45 5.66 3.24
N TYR A 232 9.52 4.33 3.25
CA TYR A 232 10.07 3.52 4.34
C TYR A 232 9.36 3.70 5.68
N SER A 233 8.16 4.28 5.71
CA SER A 233 7.39 4.40 6.94
C SER A 233 6.64 3.12 7.28
N PHE A 234 6.24 3.00 8.54
CA PHE A 234 5.41 1.92 9.03
C PHE A 234 4.20 2.48 9.78
N ILE A 235 3.01 1.99 9.45
CA ILE A 235 1.78 2.36 10.14
C ILE A 235 1.29 1.14 10.92
N GLY A 236 1.23 1.25 12.25
CA GLY A 236 0.76 0.16 13.13
C GLY A 236 -0.69 -0.22 12.84
N GLY A 237 -1.02 -1.50 13.04
CA GLY A 237 -2.39 -2.00 12.80
C GLY A 237 -3.45 -1.27 13.63
N GLY A 238 -4.66 -1.15 13.07
CA GLY A 238 -5.80 -0.45 13.70
C GLY A 238 -5.62 1.06 13.84
N SER A 239 -4.65 1.66 13.14
CA SER A 239 -4.38 3.10 13.25
C SER A 239 -5.25 3.93 12.32
N VAL A 240 -5.60 5.15 12.78
CA VAL A 240 -6.24 6.17 11.96
C VAL A 240 -5.28 7.33 11.74
N VAL A 241 -4.80 7.47 10.51
CA VAL A 241 -3.85 8.50 10.09
C VAL A 241 -4.64 9.71 9.59
N THR A 242 -4.51 10.85 10.26
CA THR A 242 -5.21 12.10 9.92
C THR A 242 -4.28 13.22 9.48
N GLN A 243 -2.98 13.00 9.57
CA GLN A 243 -1.90 13.95 9.24
C GLN A 243 -0.76 13.21 8.52
N ASP A 244 0.19 13.94 7.99
CA ASP A 244 1.29 13.37 7.24
C ASP A 244 2.24 12.54 8.11
N VAL A 245 2.75 11.48 7.51
CA VAL A 245 3.74 10.59 8.13
C VAL A 245 5.11 10.85 7.49
N PRO A 246 6.09 11.39 8.21
CA PRO A 246 7.41 11.64 7.65
C PRO A 246 8.11 10.35 7.22
N LYS A 247 9.02 10.46 6.24
CA LYS A 247 9.84 9.34 5.78
C LYS A 247 10.56 8.65 6.94
N TYR A 248 10.72 7.33 6.82
CA TYR A 248 11.48 6.48 7.75
C TYR A 248 10.86 6.30 9.14
N THR A 249 9.70 6.88 9.39
CA THR A 249 9.09 6.88 10.73
C THR A 249 8.06 5.78 10.93
N MET A 250 7.72 5.55 12.17
CA MET A 250 6.64 4.66 12.57
C MET A 250 5.56 5.45 13.31
N VAL A 251 4.31 5.22 12.94
CA VAL A 251 3.14 5.81 13.59
C VAL A 251 2.16 4.73 14.03
N SER A 252 1.41 5.01 15.10
CA SER A 252 0.32 4.13 15.54
C SER A 252 -0.70 4.85 16.42
N GLY A 253 -1.93 4.36 16.47
CA GLY A 253 -3.02 4.83 17.33
C GLY A 253 -4.26 5.29 16.58
N GLU A 254 -5.39 5.50 17.28
CA GLU A 254 -6.67 5.93 16.70
C GLU A 254 -6.65 7.37 16.17
N ARG A 255 -5.72 8.19 16.67
CA ARG A 255 -5.11 9.32 15.98
C ARG A 255 -3.64 9.00 15.98
N ALA A 256 -3.14 8.58 14.81
CA ALA A 256 -1.79 8.07 14.68
C ALA A 256 -0.76 9.11 15.17
N GLU A 257 0.10 8.71 16.07
CA GLU A 257 1.20 9.51 16.61
C GLU A 257 2.54 8.89 16.22
N LEU A 258 3.56 9.71 16.07
CA LEU A 258 4.93 9.26 15.86
C LEU A 258 5.41 8.43 17.05
N ARG A 259 5.89 7.22 16.77
CA ARG A 259 6.43 6.27 17.77
C ARG A 259 7.94 6.11 17.69
N GLY A 260 8.56 6.61 16.63
CA GLY A 260 9.98 6.50 16.36
C GLY A 260 10.30 6.27 14.91
N LEU A 261 11.45 5.68 14.64
CA LEU A 261 11.87 5.26 13.31
C LEU A 261 11.45 3.81 13.03
N ASN A 262 11.12 3.52 11.78
CA ASN A 262 10.89 2.16 11.29
C ASN A 262 12.21 1.39 11.13
N LEU A 263 12.87 1.08 12.23
CA LEU A 263 14.22 0.50 12.24
C LEU A 263 14.29 -0.88 11.56
N GLU A 264 13.23 -1.65 11.68
CA GLU A 264 13.16 -2.97 11.06
C GLU A 264 13.01 -2.86 9.54
N GLY A 265 12.11 -1.99 9.07
CA GLY A 265 11.96 -1.71 7.64
C GLY A 265 13.25 -1.18 7.02
N LEU A 266 13.94 -0.27 7.69
CA LEU A 266 15.22 0.26 7.23
C LEU A 266 16.29 -0.84 7.07
N ARG A 267 16.42 -1.74 8.05
CA ARG A 267 17.37 -2.87 7.96
C ARG A 267 17.03 -3.81 6.81
N ARG A 268 15.76 -4.17 6.66
CA ARG A 268 15.29 -5.04 5.56
C ARG A 268 15.51 -4.41 4.19
N SER A 269 15.46 -3.09 4.10
CA SER A 269 15.70 -2.33 2.88
C SER A 269 17.19 -2.04 2.63
N GLY A 270 18.11 -2.62 3.43
CA GLY A 270 19.56 -2.55 3.19
C GLY A 270 20.23 -1.28 3.67
N PHE A 271 19.57 -0.44 4.51
CA PHE A 271 20.23 0.72 5.11
C PHE A 271 21.40 0.31 6.00
N SER A 272 22.54 0.94 5.82
CA SER A 272 23.74 0.69 6.63
C SER A 272 23.52 1.10 8.10
N ASN A 273 24.31 0.47 8.98
CA ASN A 273 24.28 0.83 10.41
C ASN A 273 24.67 2.30 10.65
N SER A 274 25.49 2.90 9.77
CA SER A 274 25.84 4.33 9.86
C SER A 274 24.68 5.23 9.51
N GLU A 275 23.96 4.99 8.41
CA GLU A 275 22.76 5.73 8.04
C GLU A 275 21.67 5.64 9.11
N ILE A 276 21.42 4.43 9.64
CA ILE A 276 20.46 4.24 10.74
C ILE A 276 20.88 5.00 12.00
N ARG A 277 22.18 5.07 12.32
CA ARG A 277 22.67 5.90 13.43
C ARG A 277 22.44 7.38 13.20
N SER A 278 22.72 7.86 11.97
CA SER A 278 22.48 9.26 11.58
C SER A 278 21.00 9.63 11.65
N LEU A 279 20.12 8.78 11.10
CA LEU A 279 18.67 8.97 11.22
C LEU A 279 18.20 9.01 12.69
N ARG A 280 18.74 8.13 13.56
CA ARG A 280 18.41 8.16 15.00
C ARG A 280 18.87 9.45 15.67
N ALA A 281 20.06 9.94 15.34
CA ALA A 281 20.58 11.18 15.87
C ALA A 281 19.72 12.36 15.43
N ALA A 282 19.37 12.42 14.13
CA ALA A 282 18.48 13.43 13.57
C ALA A 282 17.08 13.39 14.21
N TYR A 283 16.45 12.22 14.29
CA TYR A 283 15.14 12.06 14.93
C TYR A 283 15.12 12.57 16.37
N ARG A 284 16.17 12.26 17.16
CA ARG A 284 16.29 12.76 18.53
C ARG A 284 16.40 14.28 18.58
N LYS A 285 17.21 14.88 17.71
CA LYS A 285 17.35 16.35 17.65
C LYS A 285 16.04 17.03 17.29
N ILE A 286 15.27 16.47 16.37
CA ILE A 286 14.00 17.05 15.91
C ILE A 286 12.89 16.87 16.96
N PHE A 287 12.66 15.62 17.43
CA PHE A 287 11.46 15.26 18.18
C PHE A 287 11.67 15.03 19.68
N MET A 288 12.91 14.84 20.13
CA MET A 288 13.23 14.44 21.51
C MET A 288 14.31 15.31 22.15
N SER A 289 14.43 16.57 21.71
CA SER A 289 15.44 17.47 22.32
C SER A 289 15.21 17.54 23.83
N ARG A 290 16.30 17.34 24.59
CA ARG A 290 16.33 17.43 26.07
C ARG A 290 17.03 18.69 26.56
N ASP A 291 17.37 19.58 25.64
CA ASP A 291 18.04 20.82 25.96
C ASP A 291 17.12 21.70 26.83
N GLU A 292 17.66 22.47 27.75
CA GLU A 292 16.90 23.40 28.60
C GLU A 292 16.18 24.47 27.76
N ASN A 293 16.72 24.79 26.59
CA ASN A 293 16.11 25.69 25.60
C ASN A 293 16.23 25.10 24.20
N PRO A 294 15.34 24.18 23.81
CA PRO A 294 15.46 23.41 22.54
C PRO A 294 15.18 24.24 21.30
N GLY A 295 14.70 25.48 21.46
CA GLY A 295 14.20 26.30 20.37
C GLY A 295 12.88 25.82 19.79
N THR A 296 12.37 26.52 18.79
CA THR A 296 11.16 26.12 18.06
C THR A 296 11.41 24.85 17.23
N PHE A 297 10.33 24.23 16.77
CA PHE A 297 10.43 23.05 15.90
C PHE A 297 11.20 23.38 14.61
N GLU A 298 10.93 24.55 14.02
CA GLU A 298 11.58 25.01 12.81
C GLU A 298 13.07 25.32 13.01
N GLU A 299 13.44 25.91 14.13
CA GLU A 299 14.85 26.15 14.49
C GLU A 299 15.62 24.84 14.63
N ARG A 300 14.99 23.78 15.18
CA ARG A 300 15.63 22.46 15.27
C ARG A 300 15.85 21.83 13.90
N LEU A 301 14.92 22.01 12.97
CA LEU A 301 15.08 21.56 11.58
C LEU A 301 16.22 22.32 10.90
N ALA A 302 16.24 23.66 11.00
CA ALA A 302 17.29 24.50 10.42
C ALA A 302 18.69 24.16 10.96
N LYS A 303 18.84 24.04 12.29
CA LYS A 303 20.09 23.61 12.92
C LYS A 303 20.56 22.23 12.45
N LEU A 304 19.64 21.35 12.11
CA LEU A 304 20.01 20.03 11.59
C LEU A 304 20.47 20.09 10.14
N GLU A 305 19.85 20.93 9.32
CA GLU A 305 20.24 21.15 7.92
C GLU A 305 21.64 21.79 7.82
N GLU A 306 21.95 22.72 8.70
CA GLU A 306 23.26 23.37 8.77
C GLU A 306 24.37 22.46 9.35
N ASN A 307 24.00 21.35 9.97
CA ASN A 307 24.96 20.44 10.59
C ASN A 307 25.78 19.70 9.53
N GLU A 308 27.10 19.95 9.50
CA GLU A 308 28.00 19.40 8.48
C GLU A 308 28.04 17.86 8.44
N ASP A 309 27.88 17.20 9.58
CA ASP A 309 27.97 15.74 9.66
C ASP A 309 26.62 15.06 9.36
N LEU A 310 25.52 15.57 9.92
CA LEU A 310 24.20 14.95 9.78
C LEU A 310 23.41 15.50 8.59
N GLY A 311 23.47 16.79 8.33
CA GLY A 311 22.69 17.42 7.26
C GLY A 311 23.08 16.94 5.87
N ARG A 312 24.34 16.52 5.69
CA ARG A 312 24.86 15.97 4.42
C ARG A 312 24.51 14.50 4.18
N VAL A 313 23.98 13.78 5.18
CA VAL A 313 23.56 12.38 5.01
C VAL A 313 22.26 12.34 4.19
N PRO A 314 22.23 11.70 3.01
CA PRO A 314 21.08 11.76 2.10
C PRO A 314 19.76 11.33 2.75
N ALA A 315 19.79 10.30 3.61
CA ALA A 315 18.61 9.83 4.31
C ALA A 315 18.10 10.87 5.34
N VAL A 316 19.00 11.56 6.04
CA VAL A 316 18.64 12.63 6.99
C VAL A 316 18.05 13.82 6.25
N TYR A 317 18.70 14.25 5.20
CA TYR A 317 18.19 15.32 4.34
C TYR A 317 16.77 14.99 3.82
N SER A 318 16.58 13.78 3.28
CA SER A 318 15.27 13.33 2.78
C SER A 318 14.19 13.27 3.87
N MET A 319 14.55 12.93 5.12
CA MET A 319 13.63 12.97 6.27
C MET A 319 13.22 14.42 6.59
N VAL A 320 14.18 15.32 6.66
CA VAL A 320 13.93 16.74 6.95
C VAL A 320 13.05 17.37 5.88
N GLN A 321 13.35 17.12 4.61
CA GLN A 321 12.52 17.62 3.51
C GLN A 321 11.08 17.11 3.60
N SER A 322 10.85 15.81 3.88
CA SER A 322 9.49 15.28 4.04
C SER A 322 8.72 15.92 5.21
N ILE A 323 9.43 16.35 6.25
CA ILE A 323 8.83 17.10 7.36
C ILE A 323 8.47 18.51 6.91
N ARG A 324 9.38 19.21 6.23
CA ARG A 324 9.11 20.56 5.71
C ARG A 324 7.96 20.60 4.74
N ASP A 325 7.89 19.65 3.82
CA ASP A 325 6.79 19.51 2.87
C ASP A 325 5.44 19.38 3.60
N SER A 326 5.42 18.70 4.73
CA SER A 326 4.21 18.53 5.55
C SER A 326 3.79 19.79 6.32
N LEU A 327 4.66 20.80 6.42
CA LEU A 327 4.40 22.04 7.14
C LEU A 327 3.96 23.20 6.23
N THR A 328 3.85 22.97 4.91
CA THR A 328 3.35 23.98 3.97
C THR A 328 1.86 24.26 4.18
N GLU A 329 1.37 25.41 3.76
CA GLU A 329 0.01 25.91 4.07
C GLU A 329 -1.10 24.94 3.63
N ASP A 330 -0.94 24.28 2.48
CA ASP A 330 -1.95 23.36 1.92
C ASP A 330 -1.88 21.94 2.49
N ARG A 331 -1.02 21.71 3.49
CA ARG A 331 -0.80 20.38 4.06
C ARG A 331 -1.53 20.20 5.39
N ARG A 332 -1.71 18.94 5.74
CA ARG A 332 -2.38 18.53 6.98
C ARG A 332 -1.48 18.61 8.23
N GLY A 333 -0.21 18.98 8.06
CA GLY A 333 0.80 18.91 9.12
C GLY A 333 1.24 17.46 9.38
N ILE A 334 2.25 17.29 10.22
CA ILE A 334 2.77 15.97 10.60
C ILE A 334 1.98 15.35 11.74
N CYS A 335 1.94 14.03 11.80
CA CYS A 335 1.41 13.29 12.95
C CYS A 335 2.03 13.79 14.26
N GLN A 336 1.18 13.93 15.29
CA GLN A 336 1.63 14.37 16.61
C GLN A 336 2.70 13.44 17.17
N TYR A 337 3.56 13.98 18.01
CA TYR A 337 4.57 13.23 18.75
C TYR A 337 4.48 13.57 20.23
N ARG A 338 4.71 12.59 21.09
CA ARG A 338 4.78 12.86 22.53
C ARG A 338 6.07 13.60 22.84
N SER A 339 5.96 14.83 23.33
CA SER A 339 7.08 15.45 24.02
C SER A 339 7.33 14.64 25.29
N TRP A 340 8.50 14.03 25.41
CA TRP A 340 8.92 13.37 26.63
C TRP A 340 9.34 14.43 27.67
N THR A 341 8.40 15.29 28.07
CA THR A 341 8.57 16.04 29.32
C THR A 341 8.40 15.04 30.45
N ARG A 342 9.44 14.80 31.20
CA ARG A 342 9.29 14.15 32.52
C ARG A 342 8.30 14.99 33.28
N SER A 343 7.09 14.49 33.50
CA SER A 343 6.26 14.96 34.60
C SER A 343 7.07 14.71 35.88
N SER A 344 7.52 15.81 36.46
CA SER A 344 8.13 15.85 37.79
C SER A 344 7.21 15.23 38.83
#